data_112148dcb203baa4364cdf8da90a3088
#
_entry.id   112148dcb203baa4364cdf8da90a3088
#
_cell.length_a   1.000
_cell.length_b   1.000
_cell.length_c   1.000
_cell.angle_alpha   90.00
_cell.angle_beta   90.00
_cell.angle_gamma   90.00
#
_symmetry.space_group_name_H-M   'P 1'
#
loop_
_entity.id
_entity.type
_entity.pdbx_description
1 polymer ?
#
loop_
_entity_poly.entity_id
_entity_poly.type
_entity_poly.pdbx_seq_one_letter_code
_entity_poly.pdbx_strand_id
1 'polypeptide(L)'
;MRRRLAVYRSGVVTRCWRLPWRHAAAAVLFAFACLVMLAVSSCAPSLRGTVPAERLEPVLERDLVRFDGDELPSALLERLARYRVVLVGEYHGLVEHDVFVGELVTALHDHGVRTLLLEYPQAYDWLLDGYGRGQLETPGEGALRSYGPMLDRVRARNATLPPEQHLRVFAIDVNHHEGDFLPPFRGLAHQLGQPALLVDAAVAIEAGEARRDVLATLEDTLVGEAEALQRDWGAAAHRAVLDMVEAERLSLEVRAEPAGRRRDEAREAVMMALVERQLARASGGALVNVGYYHAQKIARDGTVDVWLGEYLTSTSPQAQGETFVLTVVPASGEKAFGERMRSFDVASDSPPNELFRLMRAVAGDRPAFLALDDEMFANERVVVNYLPRIDTEPPAEVFDGFVLLPEVRPR
;
A
#
# COMPACT_ATOMS: atom_id res chain seq x y z
N MET A 1 21.16 4.34 -75.14
CA MET A 1 21.40 3.15 -76.00
C MET A 1 20.39 2.09 -75.49
N ARG A 2 19.29 1.98 -76.22
CA ARG A 2 18.86 0.97 -77.20
C ARG A 2 19.33 -0.46 -76.80
N ARG A 3 18.42 -1.39 -76.50
CA ARG A 3 17.71 -2.20 -77.47
C ARG A 3 16.54 -2.97 -76.83
N ARG A 4 15.44 -2.99 -77.58
CA ARG A 4 14.26 -3.85 -77.50
C ARG A 4 14.57 -5.27 -78.01
N LEU A 5 13.71 -6.23 -77.62
CA LEU A 5 13.14 -7.33 -78.43
C LEU A 5 12.28 -8.15 -77.47
N ALA A 6 11.08 -8.26 -77.53
CA ALA A 6 9.94 -8.69 -78.37
C ALA A 6 9.81 -10.22 -78.51
N VAL A 7 8.68 -10.70 -78.00
CA VAL A 7 7.69 -11.68 -78.50
C VAL A 7 8.11 -13.17 -78.50
N TYR A 8 7.34 -14.03 -77.78
CA TYR A 8 6.41 -14.96 -78.40
C TYR A 8 5.38 -15.57 -77.40
N ARG A 9 4.16 -15.69 -77.88
CA ARG A 9 3.01 -16.35 -77.24
C ARG A 9 3.13 -17.87 -77.31
N SER A 10 2.66 -18.56 -76.26
CA SER A 10 1.94 -19.81 -76.40
C SER A 10 0.97 -20.01 -75.25
N GLY A 11 -0.33 -20.09 -75.54
CA GLY A 11 -1.32 -20.30 -74.51
C GLY A 11 -1.40 -21.77 -74.10
N VAL A 12 -1.49 -21.97 -72.79
CA VAL A 12 -2.04 -23.19 -72.22
C VAL A 12 -3.05 -22.78 -71.18
N VAL A 13 -4.34 -23.10 -71.51
CA VAL A 13 -5.48 -22.94 -70.63
C VAL A 13 -5.42 -24.02 -69.58
N THR A 14 -4.91 -23.69 -68.40
CA THR A 14 -5.09 -24.53 -67.22
C THR A 14 -6.24 -23.98 -66.38
N ARG A 15 -7.34 -24.69 -66.39
CA ARG A 15 -8.46 -24.49 -65.46
C ARG A 15 -7.96 -24.83 -64.06
N CYS A 16 -7.53 -23.83 -63.30
CA CYS A 16 -7.36 -23.97 -61.84
C CYS A 16 -8.73 -24.04 -61.17
N TRP A 17 -9.03 -25.18 -60.63
CA TRP A 17 -10.08 -25.34 -59.63
C TRP A 17 -9.78 -24.47 -58.43
N ARG A 18 -10.50 -23.35 -58.30
CA ARG A 18 -10.48 -22.56 -57.08
C ARG A 18 -11.39 -23.25 -56.07
N LEU A 19 -10.83 -24.13 -55.24
CA LEU A 19 -11.50 -24.58 -54.01
C LEU A 19 -11.64 -23.39 -53.06
N PRO A 20 -12.74 -23.32 -52.30
CA PRO A 20 -13.06 -22.17 -51.44
C PRO A 20 -12.26 -22.20 -50.13
N TRP A 21 -10.96 -21.94 -50.20
CA TRP A 21 -10.08 -21.81 -49.01
C TRP A 21 -10.53 -20.70 -48.04
N ARG A 22 -11.33 -19.76 -48.52
CA ARG A 22 -11.89 -18.68 -47.70
C ARG A 22 -12.87 -19.17 -46.61
N HIS A 23 -13.63 -20.21 -46.85
CA HIS A 23 -14.58 -20.77 -45.87
C HIS A 23 -13.89 -21.67 -44.84
N ALA A 24 -12.81 -22.38 -45.22
CA ALA A 24 -12.01 -23.16 -44.26
C ALA A 24 -11.25 -22.29 -43.31
N ALA A 25 -10.64 -21.19 -43.76
CA ALA A 25 -9.94 -20.23 -42.89
C ALA A 25 -10.92 -19.52 -41.94
N ALA A 26 -12.11 -19.16 -42.39
CA ALA A 26 -13.14 -18.55 -41.54
C ALA A 26 -13.65 -19.53 -40.45
N ALA A 27 -13.83 -20.80 -40.78
CA ALA A 27 -14.24 -21.83 -39.82
C ALA A 27 -13.16 -22.12 -38.76
N VAL A 28 -11.88 -22.13 -39.17
CA VAL A 28 -10.75 -22.30 -38.22
C VAL A 28 -10.61 -21.08 -37.29
N LEU A 29 -10.74 -19.86 -37.80
CA LEU A 29 -10.74 -18.63 -37.00
C LEU A 29 -11.92 -18.57 -36.02
N PHE A 30 -13.09 -18.99 -36.47
CA PHE A 30 -14.29 -19.04 -35.61
C PHE A 30 -14.14 -20.13 -34.54
N ALA A 31 -13.65 -21.32 -34.88
CA ALA A 31 -13.36 -22.38 -33.90
C ALA A 31 -12.26 -21.94 -32.88
N PHE A 32 -11.23 -21.24 -33.35
CA PHE A 32 -10.19 -20.70 -32.47
C PHE A 32 -10.72 -19.58 -31.55
N ALA A 33 -11.56 -18.69 -32.09
CA ALA A 33 -12.25 -17.67 -31.28
C ALA A 33 -13.19 -18.29 -30.25
N CYS A 34 -13.94 -19.34 -30.58
CA CYS A 34 -14.78 -20.10 -29.65
C CYS A 34 -13.92 -20.82 -28.58
N LEU A 35 -12.77 -21.38 -28.96
CA LEU A 35 -11.84 -22.03 -28.02
C LEU A 35 -11.21 -21.01 -27.06
N VAL A 36 -10.83 -19.83 -27.55
CA VAL A 36 -10.32 -18.72 -26.74
C VAL A 36 -11.42 -18.21 -25.80
N MET A 37 -12.64 -18.04 -26.30
CA MET A 37 -13.78 -17.65 -25.45
C MET A 37 -14.10 -18.70 -24.39
N LEU A 38 -14.01 -20.00 -24.69
CA LEU A 38 -14.18 -21.09 -23.72
C LEU A 38 -13.02 -21.14 -22.72
N ALA A 39 -11.79 -20.89 -23.17
CA ALA A 39 -10.62 -20.83 -22.28
C ALA A 39 -10.66 -19.60 -21.35
N VAL A 40 -11.10 -18.45 -21.84
CA VAL A 40 -11.31 -17.24 -21.01
C VAL A 40 -12.47 -17.44 -20.02
N SER A 41 -13.55 -18.15 -20.44
CA SER A 41 -14.65 -18.46 -19.53
C SER A 41 -14.28 -19.47 -18.44
N SER A 42 -13.25 -20.32 -18.65
CA SER A 42 -12.76 -21.27 -17.63
C SER A 42 -11.80 -20.66 -16.62
N CYS A 43 -11.30 -19.43 -16.89
CA CYS A 43 -10.48 -18.67 -15.96
C CYS A 43 -11.28 -17.70 -15.06
N ALA A 44 -12.60 -17.62 -15.22
CA ALA A 44 -13.44 -16.89 -14.28
C ALA A 44 -13.44 -17.64 -12.93
N PRO A 45 -13.14 -16.95 -11.80
CA PRO A 45 -13.22 -17.60 -10.49
C PRO A 45 -14.61 -18.21 -10.31
N SER A 46 -14.65 -19.46 -9.82
CA SER A 46 -15.92 -20.16 -9.60
C SER A 46 -16.68 -19.46 -8.48
N LEU A 47 -17.77 -18.79 -8.80
CA LEU A 47 -18.69 -18.21 -7.80
C LEU A 47 -19.58 -19.27 -7.14
N ARG A 48 -19.37 -20.57 -7.47
CA ARG A 48 -20.13 -21.67 -6.85
C ARG A 48 -19.74 -21.82 -5.38
N GLY A 49 -20.75 -21.93 -4.53
CA GLY A 49 -20.57 -22.12 -3.08
C GLY A 49 -20.28 -20.83 -2.32
N THR A 50 -20.45 -19.65 -2.93
CA THR A 50 -20.42 -18.38 -2.20
C THR A 50 -21.75 -18.12 -1.50
N VAL A 51 -21.70 -17.35 -0.42
CA VAL A 51 -22.89 -16.96 0.36
C VAL A 51 -23.79 -16.06 -0.50
N PRO A 52 -25.09 -16.37 -0.61
CA PRO A 52 -26.02 -15.54 -1.34
C PRO A 52 -26.42 -14.27 -0.53
N ALA A 53 -26.84 -13.22 -1.25
CA ALA A 53 -27.20 -11.93 -0.69
C ALA A 53 -28.21 -12.01 0.47
N GLU A 54 -29.21 -12.87 0.32
CA GLU A 54 -30.30 -13.04 1.29
C GLU A 54 -29.83 -13.53 2.66
N ARG A 55 -28.64 -14.16 2.71
CA ARG A 55 -28.00 -14.58 3.97
C ARG A 55 -27.08 -13.52 4.53
N LEU A 56 -26.45 -12.72 3.68
CA LEU A 56 -25.53 -11.64 4.08
C LEU A 56 -26.29 -10.43 4.66
N GLU A 57 -27.41 -10.06 4.04
CA GLU A 57 -28.15 -8.83 4.39
C GLU A 57 -28.58 -8.79 5.88
N PRO A 58 -29.17 -9.84 6.50
CA PRO A 58 -29.50 -9.82 7.92
C PRO A 58 -28.29 -9.69 8.85
N VAL A 59 -27.14 -10.24 8.46
CA VAL A 59 -25.89 -10.11 9.23
C VAL A 59 -25.39 -8.66 9.16
N LEU A 60 -25.42 -8.06 7.97
CA LEU A 60 -25.02 -6.66 7.79
C LEU A 60 -25.96 -5.71 8.50
N GLU A 61 -27.27 -5.93 8.46
CA GLU A 61 -28.25 -5.12 9.20
C GLU A 61 -28.00 -5.12 10.71
N ARG A 62 -27.55 -6.24 11.27
CA ARG A 62 -27.25 -6.42 12.70
C ARG A 62 -25.90 -5.83 13.09
N ASP A 63 -24.86 -6.08 12.31
CA ASP A 63 -23.46 -5.89 12.73
C ASP A 63 -22.78 -4.65 12.11
N LEU A 64 -23.38 -4.06 11.06
CA LEU A 64 -22.80 -2.88 10.41
C LEU A 64 -23.03 -1.63 11.26
N VAL A 65 -21.94 -1.05 11.77
CA VAL A 65 -21.97 0.16 12.58
C VAL A 65 -21.79 1.39 11.68
N ARG A 66 -22.87 2.14 11.47
CA ARG A 66 -22.84 3.42 10.73
C ARG A 66 -22.32 4.54 11.62
N PHE A 67 -21.63 5.50 11.02
CA PHE A 67 -21.19 6.68 11.75
C PHE A 67 -21.31 7.95 10.90
N ASP A 68 -21.27 9.11 11.54
CA ASP A 68 -21.44 10.39 10.88
C ASP A 68 -20.11 11.15 10.88
N GLY A 69 -19.61 11.46 9.67
CA GLY A 69 -18.52 12.38 9.45
C GLY A 69 -17.28 12.12 10.31
N ASP A 70 -16.96 13.10 11.13
CA ASP A 70 -15.72 13.16 11.90
C ASP A 70 -15.78 12.40 13.25
N GLU A 71 -16.94 11.85 13.63
CA GLU A 71 -17.10 11.13 14.90
C GLU A 71 -17.03 9.61 14.69
N LEU A 72 -15.89 9.03 15.05
CA LEU A 72 -15.69 7.58 14.96
C LEU A 72 -16.52 6.85 16.03
N PRO A 73 -17.19 5.73 15.69
CA PRO A 73 -18.02 5.01 16.64
C PRO A 73 -17.19 4.41 17.78
N SER A 74 -17.68 4.53 19.01
CA SER A 74 -17.04 3.95 20.20
C SER A 74 -16.79 2.44 20.03
N ALA A 75 -17.71 1.72 19.39
CA ALA A 75 -17.56 0.29 19.11
C ALA A 75 -16.32 -0.03 18.25
N LEU A 76 -15.98 0.82 17.27
CA LEU A 76 -14.74 0.69 16.50
C LEU A 76 -13.53 0.97 17.40
N LEU A 77 -13.52 2.11 18.11
CA LEU A 77 -12.39 2.51 18.95
C LEU A 77 -12.10 1.52 20.07
N GLU A 78 -13.12 1.07 20.79
CA GLU A 78 -13.02 0.08 21.86
C GLU A 78 -12.49 -1.27 21.36
N ARG A 79 -12.86 -1.66 20.14
CA ARG A 79 -12.35 -2.86 19.51
C ARG A 79 -10.85 -2.71 19.20
N LEU A 80 -10.49 -1.67 18.48
CA LEU A 80 -9.11 -1.45 18.05
C LEU A 80 -8.17 -1.21 19.23
N ALA A 81 -8.64 -0.58 20.30
CA ALA A 81 -7.88 -0.34 21.52
C ALA A 81 -7.41 -1.61 22.27
N ARG A 82 -7.94 -2.78 21.92
CA ARG A 82 -7.51 -4.08 22.49
C ARG A 82 -6.23 -4.61 21.86
N TYR A 83 -5.80 -4.01 20.76
CA TYR A 83 -4.67 -4.48 19.98
C TYR A 83 -3.50 -3.50 20.09
N ARG A 84 -2.31 -4.04 20.14
CA ARG A 84 -1.07 -3.24 20.14
C ARG A 84 -0.84 -2.58 18.78
N VAL A 85 -1.20 -3.27 17.70
CA VAL A 85 -1.03 -2.80 16.33
C VAL A 85 -2.39 -2.78 15.62
N VAL A 86 -2.72 -1.64 15.03
CA VAL A 86 -3.82 -1.52 14.07
C VAL A 86 -3.22 -1.34 12.69
N LEU A 87 -3.35 -2.36 11.84
CA LEU A 87 -2.90 -2.32 10.46
C LEU A 87 -4.05 -1.92 9.55
N VAL A 88 -3.89 -0.81 8.82
CA VAL A 88 -4.91 -0.26 7.93
C VAL A 88 -4.48 -0.42 6.48
N GLY A 89 -5.26 -1.15 5.72
CA GLY A 89 -5.10 -1.32 4.28
C GLY A 89 -5.77 -0.18 3.51
N GLU A 90 -5.03 0.48 2.62
CA GLU A 90 -5.52 1.60 1.83
C GLU A 90 -5.64 1.32 0.34
N TYR A 91 -6.57 2.01 -0.30
CA TYR A 91 -6.56 2.26 -1.74
C TYR A 91 -5.86 3.60 -1.97
N HIS A 92 -4.60 3.58 -2.41
CA HIS A 92 -3.79 4.78 -2.55
C HIS A 92 -4.48 5.91 -3.32
N GLY A 93 -4.21 7.14 -2.91
CA GLY A 93 -4.57 8.34 -3.64
C GLY A 93 -6.00 8.84 -3.38
N LEU A 94 -6.58 8.56 -2.22
CA LEU A 94 -7.93 8.98 -1.82
C LEU A 94 -7.89 9.95 -0.63
N VAL A 95 -8.54 11.11 -0.77
CA VAL A 95 -8.58 12.14 0.28
C VAL A 95 -9.31 11.65 1.52
N GLU A 96 -10.46 11.00 1.35
CA GLU A 96 -11.32 10.53 2.44
C GLU A 96 -10.63 9.42 3.26
N HIS A 97 -9.75 8.63 2.64
CA HIS A 97 -8.93 7.66 3.35
C HIS A 97 -7.98 8.38 4.34
N ASP A 98 -7.27 9.40 3.87
CA ASP A 98 -6.35 10.16 4.73
C ASP A 98 -7.05 10.87 5.88
N VAL A 99 -8.22 11.43 5.61
CA VAL A 99 -9.07 12.04 6.65
C VAL A 99 -9.45 10.99 7.68
N PHE A 100 -9.97 9.85 7.24
CA PHE A 100 -10.37 8.75 8.14
C PHE A 100 -9.20 8.24 8.99
N VAL A 101 -8.04 7.96 8.39
CA VAL A 101 -6.87 7.46 9.13
C VAL A 101 -6.31 8.51 10.09
N GLY A 102 -6.32 9.79 9.69
CA GLY A 102 -5.96 10.90 10.57
C GLY A 102 -6.86 11.01 11.80
N GLU A 103 -8.18 10.90 11.63
CA GLU A 103 -9.16 10.85 12.74
C GLU A 103 -8.91 9.60 13.61
N LEU A 104 -8.73 8.44 12.97
CA LEU A 104 -8.54 7.18 13.67
C LEU A 104 -7.29 7.19 14.55
N VAL A 105 -6.14 7.62 14.05
CA VAL A 105 -4.90 7.64 14.84
C VAL A 105 -4.98 8.65 15.97
N THR A 106 -5.64 9.80 15.77
CA THR A 106 -5.80 10.82 16.82
C THR A 106 -6.79 10.38 17.90
N ALA A 107 -7.85 9.67 17.54
CA ALA A 107 -8.77 9.08 18.51
C ALA A 107 -8.13 7.91 19.29
N LEU A 108 -7.39 7.04 18.62
CA LEU A 108 -6.68 5.94 19.26
C LEU A 108 -5.52 6.41 20.14
N HIS A 109 -5.05 7.64 20.00
CA HIS A 109 -4.07 8.23 20.92
C HIS A 109 -4.56 8.20 22.38
N ASP A 110 -5.84 8.47 22.62
CA ASP A 110 -6.44 8.43 23.95
C ASP A 110 -6.52 6.99 24.51
N HIS A 111 -6.36 6.00 23.63
CA HIS A 111 -6.29 4.57 23.95
C HIS A 111 -4.86 4.01 23.93
N GLY A 112 -3.83 4.86 23.91
CA GLY A 112 -2.45 4.44 24.06
C GLY A 112 -1.66 4.23 22.78
N VAL A 113 -2.24 4.51 21.60
CA VAL A 113 -1.46 4.55 20.35
C VAL A 113 -0.55 5.78 20.38
N ARG A 114 0.73 5.57 20.05
CA ARG A 114 1.77 6.62 20.09
C ARG A 114 2.54 6.75 18.79
N THR A 115 2.31 5.83 17.85
CA THR A 115 3.09 5.76 16.61
C THR A 115 2.19 5.57 15.41
N LEU A 116 2.43 6.36 14.36
CA LEU A 116 1.87 6.21 13.02
C LEU A 116 3.00 5.79 12.07
N LEU A 117 2.83 4.65 11.40
CA LEU A 117 3.76 4.12 10.41
C LEU A 117 3.12 4.22 9.03
N LEU A 118 3.84 4.80 8.06
CA LEU A 118 3.33 5.08 6.71
C LEU A 118 4.14 4.35 5.65
N GLU A 119 3.49 3.81 4.64
CA GLU A 119 4.13 3.29 3.42
C GLU A 119 4.69 4.46 2.60
N TYR A 120 5.82 4.97 3.05
CA TYR A 120 6.53 6.10 2.43
C TYR A 120 8.04 5.87 2.53
N PRO A 121 8.86 6.43 1.61
CA PRO A 121 10.30 6.22 1.64
C PRO A 121 10.93 6.62 2.99
N GLN A 122 11.68 5.69 3.59
CA GLN A 122 12.22 5.83 4.95
C GLN A 122 13.13 7.05 5.12
N ALA A 123 13.80 7.49 4.07
CA ALA A 123 14.62 8.70 4.12
C ALA A 123 13.84 9.97 4.56
N TYR A 124 12.53 9.94 4.52
CA TYR A 124 11.66 11.05 4.93
C TYR A 124 11.23 10.99 6.40
N ASP A 125 11.63 9.99 7.17
CA ASP A 125 11.22 9.82 8.58
C ASP A 125 11.32 11.10 9.39
N TRP A 126 12.47 11.76 9.39
CA TRP A 126 12.73 12.95 10.17
C TRP A 126 11.88 14.15 9.73
N LEU A 127 11.52 14.21 8.45
CA LEU A 127 10.62 15.24 7.90
C LEU A 127 9.19 15.03 8.36
N LEU A 128 8.70 13.77 8.28
CA LEU A 128 7.35 13.40 8.71
C LEU A 128 7.17 13.62 10.21
N ASP A 129 8.09 13.09 11.01
CA ASP A 129 8.05 13.24 12.49
C ASP A 129 8.22 14.70 12.92
N GLY A 130 9.16 15.42 12.31
CA GLY A 130 9.39 16.83 12.59
C GLY A 130 8.18 17.70 12.26
N TYR A 131 7.50 17.43 11.15
CA TYR A 131 6.25 18.11 10.77
C TYR A 131 5.12 17.79 11.74
N GLY A 132 4.88 16.50 12.00
CA GLY A 132 3.84 16.04 12.92
C GLY A 132 3.99 16.63 14.32
N ARG A 133 5.22 16.87 14.77
CA ARG A 133 5.54 17.51 16.06
C ARG A 133 5.59 19.04 16.03
N GLY A 134 5.29 19.66 14.87
CA GLY A 134 5.33 21.11 14.74
C GLY A 134 6.73 21.72 14.74
N GLN A 135 7.78 20.93 14.56
CA GLN A 135 9.18 21.38 14.50
C GLN A 135 9.61 21.86 13.11
N LEU A 136 8.89 21.40 12.09
CA LEU A 136 9.08 21.77 10.69
C LEU A 136 7.79 22.37 10.10
N GLU A 137 7.96 23.29 9.17
CA GLU A 137 6.84 23.92 8.47
C GLU A 137 6.25 23.01 7.38
N THR A 138 7.05 22.09 6.84
CA THR A 138 6.65 21.18 5.78
C THR A 138 7.35 19.83 5.90
N PRO A 139 6.65 18.71 5.63
CA PRO A 139 7.27 17.39 5.52
C PRO A 139 7.79 17.11 4.09
N GLY A 140 7.76 18.11 3.20
CA GLY A 140 8.03 18.00 1.78
C GLY A 140 6.75 17.88 0.94
N GLU A 141 6.79 18.40 -0.29
CA GLU A 141 5.61 18.44 -1.19
C GLU A 141 5.05 17.06 -1.52
N GLY A 142 5.92 16.05 -1.69
CA GLY A 142 5.51 14.68 -1.96
C GLY A 142 4.70 14.09 -0.80
N ALA A 143 5.18 14.27 0.44
CA ALA A 143 4.49 13.78 1.63
C ALA A 143 3.15 14.48 1.87
N LEU A 144 3.09 15.82 1.67
CA LEU A 144 1.83 16.57 1.76
C LEU A 144 0.82 16.10 0.71
N ARG A 145 1.28 15.82 -0.51
CA ARG A 145 0.45 15.30 -1.58
C ARG A 145 -0.09 13.90 -1.27
N SER A 146 0.73 13.07 -0.62
CA SER A 146 0.35 11.67 -0.31
C SER A 146 -0.44 11.53 0.98
N TYR A 147 -0.21 12.37 1.99
CA TYR A 147 -0.75 12.18 3.36
C TYR A 147 -1.10 13.50 4.06
N GLY A 148 -1.24 14.60 3.32
CA GLY A 148 -1.45 15.93 3.90
C GLY A 148 -2.53 15.99 4.97
N PRO A 149 -3.79 15.61 4.67
CA PRO A 149 -4.89 15.65 5.65
C PRO A 149 -4.60 14.84 6.92
N MET A 150 -3.98 13.66 6.78
CA MET A 150 -3.59 12.81 7.91
C MET A 150 -2.51 13.46 8.78
N LEU A 151 -1.45 13.97 8.15
CA LEU A 151 -0.33 14.62 8.85
C LEU A 151 -0.78 15.91 9.55
N ASP A 152 -1.68 16.69 8.95
CA ASP A 152 -2.24 17.89 9.54
C ASP A 152 -3.05 17.58 10.82
N ARG A 153 -3.81 16.48 10.82
CA ARG A 153 -4.51 16.00 12.02
C ARG A 153 -3.55 15.60 13.12
N VAL A 154 -2.50 14.84 12.80
CA VAL A 154 -1.44 14.48 13.76
C VAL A 154 -0.78 15.74 14.34
N ARG A 155 -0.42 16.71 13.48
CA ARG A 155 0.16 17.99 13.90
C ARG A 155 -0.76 18.77 14.83
N ALA A 156 -2.03 18.88 14.47
CA ALA A 156 -3.04 19.56 15.28
C ALA A 156 -3.22 18.89 16.65
N ARG A 157 -3.25 17.55 16.70
CA ARG A 157 -3.34 16.79 17.95
C ARG A 157 -2.10 17.03 18.80
N ASN A 158 -0.90 16.91 18.25
CA ASN A 158 0.35 17.11 18.97
C ASN A 158 0.49 18.53 19.55
N ALA A 159 -0.05 19.55 18.88
CA ALA A 159 -0.06 20.91 19.38
C ALA A 159 -0.84 21.08 20.72
N THR A 160 -1.69 20.12 21.07
CA THR A 160 -2.46 20.12 22.33
C THR A 160 -1.82 19.26 23.43
N LEU A 161 -0.71 18.59 23.14
CA LEU A 161 -0.08 17.59 24.00
C LEU A 161 1.31 18.04 24.47
N PRO A 162 1.78 17.58 25.64
CA PRO A 162 3.17 17.73 26.02
C PRO A 162 4.06 16.84 25.12
N PRO A 163 5.32 17.24 24.85
CA PRO A 163 6.20 16.58 23.87
C PRO A 163 6.39 15.07 24.05
N GLU A 164 6.38 14.58 25.28
CA GLU A 164 6.52 13.16 25.64
C GLU A 164 5.31 12.31 25.28
N GLN A 165 4.17 12.94 25.02
CA GLN A 165 2.93 12.30 24.60
C GLN A 165 2.64 12.45 23.10
N HIS A 166 3.53 13.13 22.36
CA HIS A 166 3.30 13.32 20.92
C HIS A 166 3.17 12.00 20.17
N LEU A 167 2.24 11.95 19.24
CA LEU A 167 2.22 10.97 18.17
C LEU A 167 3.48 11.12 17.33
N ARG A 168 4.20 10.03 17.14
CA ARG A 168 5.40 9.95 16.30
C ARG A 168 4.99 9.42 14.92
N VAL A 169 5.60 9.94 13.87
CA VAL A 169 5.31 9.51 12.50
C VAL A 169 6.59 9.01 11.84
N PHE A 170 6.54 7.79 11.30
CA PHE A 170 7.68 7.17 10.62
C PHE A 170 7.27 6.56 9.30
N ALA A 171 8.19 6.55 8.36
CA ALA A 171 8.08 5.88 7.08
C ALA A 171 8.67 4.46 7.17
N ILE A 172 8.03 3.50 6.49
CA ILE A 172 8.42 2.09 6.58
C ILE A 172 8.68 1.43 5.23
N ASP A 173 8.87 2.22 4.18
CA ASP A 173 9.11 1.69 2.86
C ASP A 173 10.52 1.98 2.36
N VAL A 174 10.92 1.23 1.34
CA VAL A 174 12.18 1.45 0.65
C VAL A 174 12.18 2.78 -0.10
N ASN A 175 13.37 3.34 -0.32
CA ASN A 175 13.54 4.45 -1.26
C ASN A 175 13.43 3.88 -2.68
N HIS A 176 12.28 4.07 -3.33
CA HIS A 176 11.97 3.46 -4.64
C HIS A 176 12.86 3.97 -5.76
N HIS A 177 13.22 5.25 -5.71
CA HIS A 177 13.99 5.94 -6.72
C HIS A 177 15.31 6.45 -6.15
N GLU A 178 16.29 6.60 -7.02
CA GLU A 178 17.58 7.18 -6.62
C GLU A 178 17.45 8.60 -6.05
N GLY A 179 16.41 9.33 -6.47
CA GLY A 179 16.09 10.67 -6.00
C GLY A 179 15.44 10.74 -4.62
N ASP A 180 14.97 9.63 -4.06
CA ASP A 180 14.26 9.64 -2.78
C ASP A 180 15.18 9.84 -1.57
N PHE A 181 16.48 9.54 -1.71
CA PHE A 181 17.44 9.60 -0.61
C PHE A 181 18.13 10.95 -0.46
N LEU A 182 18.73 11.48 -1.51
CA LEU A 182 19.64 12.64 -1.41
C LEU A 182 18.97 13.92 -0.90
N PRO A 183 17.79 14.33 -1.37
CA PRO A 183 17.17 15.57 -0.88
C PRO A 183 16.89 15.54 0.63
N PRO A 184 16.22 14.51 1.20
CA PRO A 184 16.03 14.44 2.66
C PRO A 184 17.34 14.26 3.43
N PHE A 185 18.33 13.52 2.91
CA PHE A 185 19.64 13.37 3.54
C PHE A 185 20.38 14.71 3.66
N ARG A 186 20.39 15.52 2.60
CA ARG A 186 20.94 16.87 2.65
C ARG A 186 20.18 17.81 3.57
N GLY A 187 18.85 17.69 3.57
CA GLY A 187 18.01 18.44 4.50
C GLY A 187 18.39 18.16 5.94
N LEU A 188 18.60 16.89 6.31
CA LEU A 188 19.04 16.50 7.64
C LEU A 188 20.44 17.00 7.94
N ALA A 189 21.40 16.86 7.01
CA ALA A 189 22.74 17.42 7.15
C ALA A 189 22.70 18.93 7.39
N HIS A 190 21.84 19.66 6.69
CA HIS A 190 21.66 21.11 6.89
C HIS A 190 21.14 21.44 8.29
N GLN A 191 20.14 20.69 8.79
CA GLN A 191 19.64 20.86 10.16
C GLN A 191 20.70 20.61 11.23
N LEU A 192 21.64 19.71 10.98
CA LEU A 192 22.76 19.40 11.87
C LEU A 192 23.94 20.35 11.77
N GLY A 193 23.80 21.45 11.02
CA GLY A 193 24.86 22.44 10.83
C GLY A 193 25.90 22.03 9.80
N GLN A 194 25.55 21.17 8.85
CA GLN A 194 26.40 20.71 7.75
C GLN A 194 27.68 20.00 8.21
N PRO A 195 27.60 18.92 8.99
CA PRO A 195 28.78 18.17 9.37
C PRO A 195 29.53 17.71 8.13
N ALA A 196 30.88 17.88 8.10
CA ALA A 196 31.70 17.51 6.93
C ALA A 196 31.45 16.06 6.47
N LEU A 197 31.34 15.12 7.41
CA LEU A 197 31.05 13.73 7.15
C LEU A 197 29.80 13.52 6.24
N LEU A 198 28.70 14.24 6.51
CA LEU A 198 27.45 14.10 5.76
C LEU A 198 27.50 14.87 4.43
N VAL A 199 28.15 16.04 4.44
CA VAL A 199 28.33 16.85 3.23
C VAL A 199 29.22 16.12 2.23
N ASP A 200 30.35 15.59 2.66
CA ASP A 200 31.29 14.85 1.81
C ASP A 200 30.64 13.59 1.21
N ALA A 201 29.87 12.83 2.01
CA ALA A 201 29.10 11.69 1.50
C ALA A 201 28.07 12.08 0.44
N ALA A 202 27.32 13.18 0.65
CA ALA A 202 26.37 13.69 -0.33
C ALA A 202 27.05 14.13 -1.62
N VAL A 203 28.18 14.82 -1.54
CA VAL A 203 28.99 15.27 -2.69
C VAL A 203 29.56 14.07 -3.44
N ALA A 204 30.11 13.06 -2.76
CA ALA A 204 30.62 11.84 -3.40
C ALA A 204 29.54 11.09 -4.20
N ILE A 205 28.34 10.93 -3.61
CA ILE A 205 27.19 10.30 -4.31
C ILE A 205 26.81 11.12 -5.56
N GLU A 206 26.76 12.45 -5.48
CA GLU A 206 26.42 13.30 -6.63
C GLU A 206 27.51 13.33 -7.71
N ALA A 207 28.77 13.20 -7.31
CA ALA A 207 29.89 13.08 -8.25
C ALA A 207 29.88 11.74 -9.02
N GLY A 208 28.97 10.82 -8.68
CA GLY A 208 28.80 9.53 -9.34
C GLY A 208 29.69 8.44 -8.75
N GLU A 209 30.22 8.63 -7.54
CA GLU A 209 30.88 7.53 -6.82
C GLU A 209 29.89 6.41 -6.53
N ALA A 210 30.39 5.18 -6.39
CA ALA A 210 29.57 4.03 -6.11
C ALA A 210 28.81 4.21 -4.79
N ARG A 211 27.52 4.55 -4.86
CA ARG A 211 26.68 4.89 -3.71
C ARG A 211 26.79 3.86 -2.59
N ARG A 212 26.83 2.56 -2.94
CA ARG A 212 26.99 1.47 -1.96
C ARG A 212 28.26 1.61 -1.12
N ASP A 213 29.37 1.95 -1.74
CA ASP A 213 30.67 2.07 -1.07
C ASP A 213 30.72 3.32 -0.17
N VAL A 214 30.15 4.44 -0.66
CA VAL A 214 30.03 5.68 0.11
C VAL A 214 29.19 5.44 1.36
N LEU A 215 28.00 4.79 1.22
CA LEU A 215 27.13 4.49 2.36
C LEU A 215 27.75 3.50 3.33
N ALA A 216 28.49 2.48 2.86
CA ALA A 216 29.19 1.55 3.74
C ALA A 216 30.27 2.27 4.58
N THR A 217 31.07 3.12 3.94
CA THR A 217 32.09 3.93 4.64
C THR A 217 31.45 4.88 5.67
N LEU A 218 30.34 5.52 5.29
CA LEU A 218 29.60 6.41 6.17
C LEU A 218 29.04 5.65 7.39
N GLU A 219 28.44 4.49 7.18
CA GLU A 219 27.90 3.64 8.25
C GLU A 219 29.00 3.19 9.22
N ASP A 220 30.14 2.71 8.69
CA ASP A 220 31.28 2.31 9.51
C ASP A 220 31.76 3.47 10.42
N THR A 221 31.79 4.70 9.87
CA THR A 221 32.15 5.90 10.64
C THR A 221 31.08 6.23 11.69
N LEU A 222 29.78 6.20 11.30
CA LEU A 222 28.68 6.46 12.24
C LEU A 222 28.67 5.48 13.40
N VAL A 223 28.99 4.22 13.17
CA VAL A 223 29.09 3.18 14.22
C VAL A 223 30.37 3.34 15.03
N GLY A 224 31.53 3.50 14.35
CA GLY A 224 32.84 3.58 15.00
C GLY A 224 33.03 4.82 15.90
N GLU A 225 32.41 5.94 15.51
CA GLU A 225 32.51 7.22 16.23
C GLU A 225 31.23 7.60 16.99
N ALA A 226 30.35 6.62 17.24
CA ALA A 226 28.99 6.85 17.75
C ALA A 226 28.94 7.75 18.99
N GLU A 227 29.85 7.55 19.98
CA GLU A 227 29.89 8.36 21.22
C GLU A 227 30.22 9.84 20.95
N ALA A 228 31.14 10.10 20.02
CA ALA A 228 31.50 11.46 19.65
C ALA A 228 30.35 12.14 18.87
N LEU A 229 29.82 11.46 17.87
CA LEU A 229 28.73 11.98 17.07
C LEU A 229 27.44 12.20 17.88
N GLN A 230 27.14 11.33 18.84
CA GLN A 230 26.00 11.52 19.75
C GLN A 230 26.18 12.73 20.69
N ARG A 231 27.43 13.05 21.12
CA ARG A 231 27.71 14.27 21.89
C ARG A 231 27.52 15.52 21.05
N ASP A 232 27.94 15.47 19.76
CA ASP A 232 27.93 16.63 18.88
C ASP A 232 26.52 16.89 18.25
N TRP A 233 25.82 15.86 17.86
CA TRP A 233 24.51 15.96 17.17
C TRP A 233 23.31 15.64 18.07
N GLY A 234 23.55 14.99 19.20
CA GLY A 234 22.53 14.35 20.02
C GLY A 234 22.20 12.93 19.56
N ALA A 235 21.84 12.06 20.51
CA ALA A 235 21.58 10.65 20.23
C ALA A 235 20.46 10.40 19.24
N ALA A 236 19.42 11.24 19.25
CA ALA A 236 18.28 11.12 18.33
C ALA A 236 18.66 11.43 16.87
N ALA A 237 19.44 12.50 16.66
CA ALA A 237 19.88 12.89 15.33
C ALA A 237 20.89 11.89 14.74
N HIS A 238 21.87 11.45 15.54
CA HIS A 238 22.81 10.40 15.13
C HIS A 238 22.05 9.13 14.69
N ARG A 239 21.05 8.71 15.44
CA ARG A 239 20.22 7.56 15.12
C ARG A 239 19.44 7.76 13.82
N ALA A 240 18.86 8.96 13.62
CA ALA A 240 18.11 9.26 12.40
C ALA A 240 19.00 9.16 11.14
N VAL A 241 20.25 9.65 11.23
CA VAL A 241 21.22 9.50 10.14
C VAL A 241 21.56 8.03 9.89
N LEU A 242 21.84 7.27 10.94
CA LEU A 242 22.17 5.84 10.84
C LEU A 242 21.01 5.02 10.24
N ASP A 243 19.79 5.22 10.75
CA ASP A 243 18.58 4.54 10.23
C ASP A 243 18.36 4.87 8.74
N MET A 244 18.60 6.13 8.33
CA MET A 244 18.47 6.57 6.93
C MET A 244 19.52 5.93 6.01
N VAL A 245 20.77 5.84 6.45
CA VAL A 245 21.87 5.21 5.70
C VAL A 245 21.62 3.71 5.53
N GLU A 246 21.23 3.02 6.58
CA GLU A 246 20.90 1.60 6.56
C GLU A 246 19.72 1.33 5.62
N ALA A 247 18.64 2.12 5.70
CA ALA A 247 17.48 1.95 4.83
C ALA A 247 17.81 2.21 3.35
N GLU A 248 18.67 3.18 3.03
CA GLU A 248 19.12 3.36 1.64
C GLU A 248 19.95 2.17 1.15
N ARG A 249 20.81 1.57 1.99
CA ARG A 249 21.55 0.35 1.63
C ARG A 249 20.58 -0.80 1.32
N LEU A 250 19.61 -1.05 2.17
CA LEU A 250 18.57 -2.05 1.92
C LEU A 250 17.77 -1.73 0.65
N SER A 251 17.47 -0.46 0.41
CA SER A 251 16.79 -0.01 -0.82
C SER A 251 17.61 -0.27 -2.08
N LEU A 252 18.95 -0.11 -2.01
CA LEU A 252 19.84 -0.49 -3.13
C LEU A 252 19.82 -1.99 -3.42
N GLU A 253 19.69 -2.83 -2.42
CA GLU A 253 19.55 -4.28 -2.57
C GLU A 253 18.22 -4.63 -3.25
N VAL A 254 17.12 -4.05 -2.78
CA VAL A 254 15.79 -4.23 -3.39
C VAL A 254 15.77 -3.76 -4.86
N ARG A 255 16.36 -2.58 -5.15
CA ARG A 255 16.44 -2.06 -6.52
C ARG A 255 17.33 -2.91 -7.45
N ALA A 256 18.29 -3.64 -6.91
CA ALA A 256 19.12 -4.56 -7.68
C ALA A 256 18.40 -5.85 -8.10
N GLU A 257 17.32 -6.22 -7.39
CA GLU A 257 16.51 -7.38 -7.76
C GLU A 257 15.74 -7.12 -9.07
N PRO A 258 15.58 -8.16 -9.92
CA PRO A 258 14.72 -8.07 -11.11
C PRO A 258 13.30 -7.67 -10.74
N ALA A 259 12.68 -6.84 -11.59
CA ALA A 259 11.27 -6.46 -11.38
C ALA A 259 10.35 -7.69 -11.32
N GLY A 260 9.34 -7.65 -10.45
CA GLY A 260 8.40 -8.73 -10.17
C GLY A 260 8.61 -9.35 -8.80
N ARG A 261 8.10 -10.57 -8.59
CA ARG A 261 7.97 -11.24 -7.29
C ARG A 261 9.20 -11.10 -6.37
N ARG A 262 10.43 -11.32 -6.87
CA ARG A 262 11.65 -11.25 -6.04
C ARG A 262 11.87 -9.85 -5.46
N ARG A 263 11.63 -8.81 -6.27
CA ARG A 263 11.73 -7.42 -5.80
C ARG A 263 10.65 -7.10 -4.78
N ASP A 264 9.43 -7.60 -5.00
CA ASP A 264 8.31 -7.39 -4.09
C ASP A 264 8.58 -8.11 -2.75
N GLU A 265 9.08 -9.35 -2.76
CA GLU A 265 9.50 -10.10 -1.57
C GLU A 265 10.64 -9.40 -0.80
N ALA A 266 11.64 -8.89 -1.50
CA ALA A 266 12.73 -8.14 -0.88
C ALA A 266 12.22 -6.83 -0.25
N ARG A 267 11.28 -6.12 -0.90
CA ARG A 267 10.62 -4.93 -0.36
C ARG A 267 9.83 -5.26 0.90
N GLU A 268 9.01 -6.34 0.87
CA GLU A 268 8.26 -6.79 2.05
C GLU A 268 9.18 -7.07 3.23
N ALA A 269 10.29 -7.77 3.00
CA ALA A 269 11.26 -8.08 4.05
C ALA A 269 11.84 -6.79 4.70
N VAL A 270 12.12 -5.76 3.89
CA VAL A 270 12.57 -4.46 4.40
C VAL A 270 11.46 -3.76 5.19
N MET A 271 10.23 -3.73 4.69
CA MET A 271 9.10 -3.14 5.41
C MET A 271 8.87 -3.82 6.75
N MET A 272 8.92 -5.16 6.81
CA MET A 272 8.82 -5.93 8.07
C MET A 272 9.91 -5.54 9.05
N ALA A 273 11.17 -5.44 8.60
CA ALA A 273 12.30 -5.05 9.46
C ALA A 273 12.15 -3.61 9.98
N LEU A 274 11.68 -2.68 9.14
CA LEU A 274 11.44 -1.29 9.55
C LEU A 274 10.29 -1.19 10.56
N VAL A 275 9.18 -1.90 10.35
CA VAL A 275 8.06 -1.94 11.29
C VAL A 275 8.50 -2.53 12.64
N GLU A 276 9.18 -3.68 12.64
CA GLU A 276 9.70 -4.30 13.88
C GLU A 276 10.59 -3.34 14.65
N ARG A 277 11.49 -2.64 13.96
CA ARG A 277 12.35 -1.63 14.57
C ARG A 277 11.56 -0.53 15.28
N GLN A 278 10.51 -0.02 14.61
CA GLN A 278 9.69 1.04 15.19
C GLN A 278 8.83 0.53 16.36
N LEU A 279 8.25 -0.67 16.23
CA LEU A 279 7.48 -1.30 17.31
C LEU A 279 8.33 -1.61 18.56
N ALA A 280 9.59 -2.03 18.37
CA ALA A 280 10.52 -2.25 19.48
C ALA A 280 10.90 -0.95 20.23
N ARG A 281 10.81 0.20 19.55
CA ARG A 281 11.12 1.54 20.11
C ARG A 281 9.87 2.26 20.63
N ALA A 282 8.69 1.84 20.22
CA ALA A 282 7.43 2.50 20.57
C ALA A 282 7.11 2.36 22.06
N SER A 283 6.70 3.46 22.68
CA SER A 283 6.25 3.49 24.08
C SER A 283 4.78 3.07 24.26
N GLY A 284 4.06 2.77 23.17
CA GLY A 284 2.65 2.41 23.16
C GLY A 284 2.28 1.63 21.90
N GLY A 285 0.99 1.61 21.58
CA GLY A 285 0.48 1.01 20.37
C GLY A 285 0.86 1.77 19.09
N ALA A 286 0.72 1.13 17.94
CA ALA A 286 0.99 1.69 16.64
C ALA A 286 -0.21 1.52 15.67
N LEU A 287 -0.42 2.53 14.82
CA LEU A 287 -1.23 2.41 13.62
C LEU A 287 -0.27 2.33 12.42
N VAL A 288 -0.43 1.32 11.60
CA VAL A 288 0.36 1.09 10.37
C VAL A 288 -0.57 1.27 9.18
N ASN A 289 -0.28 2.26 8.32
CA ASN A 289 -1.07 2.53 7.11
C ASN A 289 -0.28 2.17 5.87
N VAL A 290 -0.77 1.16 5.14
CA VAL A 290 -0.12 0.60 3.95
C VAL A 290 -1.15 0.25 2.88
N GLY A 291 -0.71 0.07 1.64
CA GLY A 291 -1.57 -0.45 0.59
C GLY A 291 -2.23 -1.77 1.00
N TYR A 292 -3.48 -1.96 0.63
CA TYR A 292 -4.30 -3.10 1.08
C TYR A 292 -3.68 -4.48 0.75
N TYR A 293 -2.81 -4.58 -0.25
CA TYR A 293 -2.07 -5.83 -0.52
C TYR A 293 -1.13 -6.18 0.62
N HIS A 294 -0.38 -5.19 1.12
CA HIS A 294 0.55 -5.37 2.24
C HIS A 294 -0.17 -5.70 3.55
N ALA A 295 -1.44 -5.28 3.67
CA ALA A 295 -2.23 -5.49 4.87
C ALA A 295 -2.87 -6.89 4.98
N GLN A 296 -2.86 -7.72 3.94
CA GLN A 296 -3.51 -9.03 3.96
C GLN A 296 -2.85 -9.99 4.97
N LYS A 297 -3.67 -10.74 5.72
CA LYS A 297 -3.23 -11.75 6.70
C LYS A 297 -2.75 -13.05 6.06
N ILE A 298 -2.97 -13.23 4.77
CA ILE A 298 -2.58 -14.43 4.02
C ILE A 298 -1.93 -14.05 2.70
N ALA A 299 -0.86 -14.72 2.34
CA ALA A 299 -0.28 -14.67 1.01
C ALA A 299 -1.03 -15.64 0.08
N ARG A 300 -1.12 -15.27 -1.20
CA ARG A 300 -1.82 -16.04 -2.22
C ARG A 300 -0.85 -16.52 -3.29
N ASP A 301 -1.20 -17.64 -3.91
CA ASP A 301 -0.42 -18.20 -5.01
C ASP A 301 -0.10 -17.14 -6.08
N GLY A 302 1.18 -17.07 -6.45
CA GLY A 302 1.68 -16.14 -7.46
C GLY A 302 1.93 -14.70 -7.00
N THR A 303 1.74 -14.43 -5.69
CA THR A 303 2.14 -13.17 -5.04
C THR A 303 3.49 -13.35 -4.31
N VAL A 304 3.78 -12.52 -3.30
CA VAL A 304 4.92 -12.71 -2.40
C VAL A 304 4.72 -13.92 -1.49
N ASP A 305 5.78 -14.41 -0.87
CA ASP A 305 5.70 -15.54 0.06
C ASP A 305 4.98 -15.16 1.35
N VAL A 306 5.23 -13.95 1.87
CA VAL A 306 4.63 -13.42 3.12
C VAL A 306 4.35 -11.94 2.92
N TRP A 307 3.11 -11.51 3.21
CA TRP A 307 2.75 -10.11 3.29
C TRP A 307 3.05 -9.53 4.68
N LEU A 308 3.21 -8.21 4.78
CA LEU A 308 3.40 -7.52 6.07
C LEU A 308 2.28 -7.84 7.08
N GLY A 309 1.01 -7.88 6.63
CA GLY A 309 -0.12 -8.22 7.48
C GLY A 309 -0.08 -9.66 8.00
N GLU A 310 0.29 -10.62 7.15
CA GLU A 310 0.51 -12.01 7.56
C GLU A 310 1.65 -12.10 8.58
N TYR A 311 2.76 -11.40 8.32
CA TYR A 311 3.90 -11.35 9.24
C TYR A 311 3.50 -10.80 10.61
N LEU A 312 2.84 -9.65 10.66
CA LEU A 312 2.45 -8.98 11.91
C LEU A 312 1.45 -9.81 12.72
N THR A 313 0.54 -10.53 12.05
CA THR A 313 -0.48 -11.34 12.75
C THR A 313 0.04 -12.69 13.24
N SER A 314 1.01 -13.30 12.53
CA SER A 314 1.38 -14.69 12.75
C SER A 314 2.80 -14.94 13.28
N THR A 315 3.77 -14.07 12.97
CA THR A 315 5.20 -14.34 13.25
C THR A 315 5.98 -13.20 13.89
N SER A 316 5.47 -11.97 13.87
CA SER A 316 6.14 -10.81 14.45
C SER A 316 6.41 -10.98 15.95
N PRO A 317 7.65 -10.82 16.42
CA PRO A 317 7.97 -10.86 17.86
C PRO A 317 7.28 -9.76 18.66
N GLN A 318 6.89 -8.66 17.99
CA GLN A 318 6.32 -7.47 18.65
C GLN A 318 4.80 -7.39 18.53
N ALA A 319 4.18 -8.10 17.59
CA ALA A 319 2.77 -7.86 17.22
C ALA A 319 1.94 -9.14 17.03
N GLN A 320 2.55 -10.33 17.04
CA GLN A 320 1.84 -11.60 16.87
C GLN A 320 0.68 -11.76 17.88
N GLY A 321 -0.53 -11.98 17.36
CA GLY A 321 -1.74 -12.11 18.18
C GLY A 321 -2.26 -10.80 18.77
N GLU A 322 -1.56 -9.69 18.57
CA GLU A 322 -1.91 -8.34 19.04
C GLU A 322 -2.11 -7.34 17.87
N THR A 323 -2.39 -7.85 16.67
CA THR A 323 -2.64 -7.04 15.47
C THR A 323 -4.10 -7.18 15.03
N PHE A 324 -4.77 -6.08 14.78
CA PHE A 324 -6.06 -6.01 14.10
C PHE A 324 -5.88 -5.45 12.70
N VAL A 325 -6.36 -6.17 11.70
CA VAL A 325 -6.23 -5.77 10.29
C VAL A 325 -7.55 -5.21 9.77
N LEU A 326 -7.52 -3.93 9.46
CA LEU A 326 -8.65 -3.15 8.94
C LEU A 326 -8.38 -2.75 7.49
N THR A 327 -9.34 -2.93 6.60
CA THR A 327 -9.24 -2.39 5.24
C THR A 327 -10.30 -1.32 5.00
N VAL A 328 -9.88 -0.18 4.49
CA VAL A 328 -10.77 0.91 4.09
C VAL A 328 -11.18 0.72 2.64
N VAL A 329 -12.48 0.60 2.40
CA VAL A 329 -13.07 0.30 1.10
C VAL A 329 -13.85 1.50 0.60
N PRO A 330 -13.48 2.09 -0.55
CA PRO A 330 -14.29 3.12 -1.19
C PRO A 330 -15.48 2.48 -1.91
N ALA A 331 -16.70 2.97 -1.64
CA ALA A 331 -17.91 2.44 -2.30
C ALA A 331 -18.12 3.04 -3.69
N SER A 332 -17.84 4.33 -3.86
CA SER A 332 -17.90 5.02 -5.14
C SER A 332 -16.97 6.23 -5.17
N GLY A 333 -16.77 6.78 -6.35
CA GLY A 333 -15.97 8.00 -6.51
C GLY A 333 -15.08 7.98 -7.73
N GLU A 334 -14.02 8.76 -7.65
CA GLU A 334 -13.03 8.85 -8.70
C GLU A 334 -11.64 8.52 -8.13
N LYS A 335 -10.82 7.87 -8.93
CA LYS A 335 -9.42 7.56 -8.62
C LYS A 335 -8.51 7.90 -9.78
N ALA A 336 -7.35 8.47 -9.48
CA ALA A 336 -6.30 8.69 -10.47
C ALA A 336 -5.53 7.38 -10.76
N PHE A 337 -5.36 7.08 -12.05
CA PHE A 337 -4.48 6.01 -12.55
C PHE A 337 -3.46 6.66 -13.51
N GLY A 338 -2.35 7.12 -12.97
CA GLY A 338 -1.43 8.01 -13.67
C GLY A 338 -2.13 9.31 -14.04
N GLU A 339 -2.14 9.67 -15.33
CA GLU A 339 -2.82 10.88 -15.83
C GLU A 339 -4.33 10.70 -16.10
N ARG A 340 -4.86 9.50 -15.87
CA ARG A 340 -6.25 9.18 -16.17
C ARG A 340 -7.07 9.11 -14.89
N MET A 341 -8.20 9.82 -14.89
CA MET A 341 -9.25 9.66 -13.89
C MET A 341 -10.18 8.51 -14.28
N ARG A 342 -10.54 7.68 -13.31
CA ARG A 342 -11.54 6.62 -13.48
C ARG A 342 -12.56 6.72 -12.36
N SER A 343 -13.82 6.82 -12.75
CA SER A 343 -14.94 6.63 -11.83
C SER A 343 -15.13 5.14 -11.56
N PHE A 344 -15.53 4.82 -10.36
CA PHE A 344 -15.90 3.46 -9.94
C PHE A 344 -17.10 3.50 -9.02
N ASP A 345 -17.82 2.39 -8.95
CA ASP A 345 -18.97 2.21 -8.07
C ASP A 345 -19.14 0.70 -7.81
N VAL A 346 -19.03 0.28 -6.56
CA VAL A 346 -19.18 -1.14 -6.16
C VAL A 346 -20.54 -1.73 -6.53
N ALA A 347 -21.56 -0.88 -6.73
CA ALA A 347 -22.87 -1.32 -7.19
C ALA A 347 -22.90 -1.72 -8.67
N SER A 348 -21.94 -1.24 -9.47
CA SER A 348 -21.82 -1.51 -10.91
C SER A 348 -20.71 -2.47 -11.26
N ASP A 349 -19.97 -3.01 -10.29
CA ASP A 349 -18.88 -3.95 -10.50
C ASP A 349 -19.34 -5.20 -11.26
N SER A 350 -18.47 -5.70 -12.16
CA SER A 350 -18.70 -6.94 -12.89
C SER A 350 -17.46 -7.85 -12.82
N PRO A 351 -17.54 -9.01 -12.19
CA PRO A 351 -18.69 -9.53 -11.43
C PRO A 351 -19.02 -8.67 -10.20
N PRO A 352 -20.26 -8.78 -9.70
CA PRO A 352 -20.71 -7.93 -8.60
C PRO A 352 -19.88 -8.15 -7.33
N ASN A 353 -19.54 -7.06 -6.69
CA ASN A 353 -18.94 -7.04 -5.36
C ASN A 353 -20.06 -7.16 -4.32
N GLU A 354 -20.50 -8.37 -4.07
CA GLU A 354 -21.75 -8.59 -3.32
C GLU A 354 -21.68 -8.04 -1.90
N LEU A 355 -20.57 -8.29 -1.19
CA LEU A 355 -20.42 -7.81 0.18
C LEU A 355 -20.44 -6.28 0.26
N PHE A 356 -19.62 -5.59 -0.54
CA PHE A 356 -19.52 -4.13 -0.46
C PHE A 356 -20.76 -3.43 -1.03
N ARG A 357 -21.40 -4.03 -2.04
CA ARG A 357 -22.69 -3.57 -2.56
C ARG A 357 -23.78 -3.61 -1.48
N LEU A 358 -23.86 -4.71 -0.73
CA LEU A 358 -24.82 -4.84 0.38
C LEU A 358 -24.45 -3.95 1.56
N MET A 359 -23.15 -3.85 1.92
CA MET A 359 -22.71 -2.89 2.95
C MET A 359 -23.14 -1.48 2.59
N ARG A 360 -22.96 -1.05 1.33
CA ARG A 360 -23.43 0.25 0.85
C ARG A 360 -24.95 0.40 0.93
N ALA A 361 -25.69 -0.62 0.50
CA ALA A 361 -27.17 -0.59 0.57
C ALA A 361 -27.68 -0.44 1.99
N VAL A 362 -27.05 -1.14 2.94
CA VAL A 362 -27.38 -1.04 4.37
C VAL A 362 -26.88 0.28 4.97
N ALA A 363 -25.65 0.73 4.64
CA ALA A 363 -25.07 1.96 5.18
C ALA A 363 -25.75 3.24 4.67
N GLY A 364 -26.26 3.22 3.42
CA GLY A 364 -26.69 4.41 2.72
C GLY A 364 -25.53 5.32 2.35
N ASP A 365 -25.69 6.63 2.55
CA ASP A 365 -24.67 7.63 2.26
C ASP A 365 -23.73 7.91 3.48
N ARG A 366 -23.67 6.99 4.43
CA ARG A 366 -22.86 7.12 5.64
C ARG A 366 -21.66 6.18 5.61
N PRO A 367 -20.50 6.60 6.15
CA PRO A 367 -19.43 5.66 6.46
C PRO A 367 -19.93 4.56 7.41
N ALA A 368 -19.36 3.37 7.28
CA ALA A 368 -19.75 2.25 8.11
C ALA A 368 -18.59 1.31 8.41
N PHE A 369 -18.59 0.74 9.61
CA PHE A 369 -17.64 -0.26 10.06
C PHE A 369 -18.31 -1.62 10.19
N LEU A 370 -17.66 -2.67 9.68
CA LEU A 370 -18.05 -4.07 9.82
C LEU A 370 -16.89 -4.85 10.44
N ALA A 371 -17.10 -5.44 11.61
CA ALA A 371 -16.20 -6.46 12.14
C ALA A 371 -16.54 -7.83 11.52
N LEU A 372 -15.52 -8.61 11.22
CA LEU A 372 -15.69 -9.93 10.58
C LEU A 372 -15.73 -11.09 11.59
N ASP A 373 -16.36 -10.85 12.77
CA ASP A 373 -16.43 -11.83 13.86
C ASP A 373 -17.51 -12.91 13.66
N ASP A 374 -18.51 -12.64 12.78
CA ASP A 374 -19.56 -13.62 12.52
C ASP A 374 -18.98 -14.88 11.87
N GLU A 375 -19.48 -16.06 12.32
CA GLU A 375 -19.05 -17.35 11.80
C GLU A 375 -19.18 -17.47 10.28
N MET A 376 -20.10 -16.73 9.67
CA MET A 376 -20.26 -16.69 8.22
C MET A 376 -19.01 -16.13 7.55
N PHE A 377 -18.42 -15.04 8.07
CA PHE A 377 -17.22 -14.44 7.52
C PHE A 377 -15.95 -15.26 7.76
N ALA A 378 -15.96 -16.09 8.81
CA ALA A 378 -14.83 -16.97 9.15
C ALA A 378 -14.83 -18.29 8.37
N ASN A 379 -16.01 -18.78 7.98
CA ASN A 379 -16.14 -20.16 7.48
C ASN A 379 -16.73 -20.25 6.06
N GLU A 380 -17.33 -19.19 5.54
CA GLU A 380 -18.00 -19.22 4.26
C GLU A 380 -17.38 -18.26 3.25
N ARG A 381 -17.37 -18.68 1.99
CA ARG A 381 -16.82 -17.90 0.89
C ARG A 381 -17.78 -16.77 0.52
N VAL A 382 -17.30 -15.56 0.54
CA VAL A 382 -18.04 -14.36 0.15
C VAL A 382 -17.34 -13.70 -1.03
N VAL A 383 -18.10 -13.24 -2.02
CA VAL A 383 -17.53 -12.50 -3.15
C VAL A 383 -17.11 -11.12 -2.70
N VAL A 384 -15.83 -10.87 -2.71
CA VAL A 384 -15.23 -9.56 -2.42
C VAL A 384 -14.33 -9.17 -3.58
N ASN A 385 -14.56 -8.01 -4.16
CA ASN A 385 -13.75 -7.48 -5.24
C ASN A 385 -12.83 -6.39 -4.70
N TYR A 386 -11.58 -6.74 -4.44
CA TYR A 386 -10.52 -5.78 -4.19
C TYR A 386 -9.89 -5.42 -5.53
N LEU A 387 -10.39 -4.40 -6.21
CA LEU A 387 -9.85 -3.99 -7.51
C LEU A 387 -8.32 -4.09 -7.58
N PRO A 388 -7.74 -4.79 -8.54
CA PRO A 388 -8.32 -5.43 -9.73
C PRO A 388 -8.66 -6.93 -9.56
N ARG A 389 -8.76 -7.45 -8.35
CA ARG A 389 -8.85 -8.88 -8.06
C ARG A 389 -10.17 -9.23 -7.39
N ILE A 390 -10.80 -10.29 -7.88
CA ILE A 390 -11.99 -10.89 -7.23
C ILE A 390 -11.51 -11.96 -6.28
N ASP A 391 -11.99 -11.86 -5.06
CA ASP A 391 -11.75 -12.82 -4.01
C ASP A 391 -13.01 -13.59 -3.66
N THR A 392 -12.84 -14.85 -3.34
CA THR A 392 -13.92 -15.74 -2.93
C THR A 392 -13.54 -16.57 -1.68
N GLU A 393 -12.54 -16.12 -0.93
CA GLU A 393 -12.17 -16.75 0.33
C GLU A 393 -13.06 -16.22 1.48
N PRO A 394 -13.06 -16.88 2.65
CA PRO A 394 -13.67 -16.31 3.84
C PRO A 394 -13.03 -14.95 4.16
N PRO A 395 -13.78 -13.84 4.23
CA PRO A 395 -13.20 -12.52 4.42
C PRO A 395 -12.37 -12.38 5.70
N ALA A 396 -12.74 -13.10 6.77
CA ALA A 396 -12.03 -13.08 8.04
C ALA A 396 -10.66 -13.78 8.00
N GLU A 397 -10.38 -14.61 6.99
CA GLU A 397 -9.03 -15.12 6.76
C GLU A 397 -8.08 -14.01 6.25
N VAL A 398 -8.62 -13.00 5.59
CA VAL A 398 -7.82 -11.97 4.92
C VAL A 398 -7.72 -10.70 5.76
N PHE A 399 -8.80 -10.30 6.44
CA PHE A 399 -8.90 -9.09 7.26
C PHE A 399 -9.70 -9.38 8.53
N ASP A 400 -9.67 -8.47 9.50
CA ASP A 400 -10.50 -8.53 10.71
C ASP A 400 -11.71 -7.58 10.64
N GLY A 401 -11.69 -6.63 9.72
CA GLY A 401 -12.79 -5.70 9.52
C GLY A 401 -12.68 -4.85 8.28
N PHE A 402 -13.80 -4.24 7.91
CA PHE A 402 -13.91 -3.29 6.81
C PHE A 402 -14.46 -1.96 7.30
N VAL A 403 -13.91 -0.88 6.76
CA VAL A 403 -14.56 0.45 6.80
C VAL A 403 -14.98 0.81 5.39
N LEU A 404 -16.26 1.04 5.19
CA LEU A 404 -16.81 1.51 3.93
C LEU A 404 -16.89 3.04 3.95
N LEU A 405 -16.26 3.69 2.96
CA LEU A 405 -16.42 5.11 2.68
C LEU A 405 -17.37 5.27 1.49
N PRO A 406 -18.53 5.98 1.65
CA PRO A 406 -19.60 5.97 0.64
C PRO A 406 -19.21 6.64 -0.66
N GLU A 407 -18.45 7.73 -0.59
CA GLU A 407 -17.95 8.49 -1.73
C GLU A 407 -16.53 8.99 -1.46
N VAL A 408 -15.65 8.88 -2.43
CA VAL A 408 -14.26 9.31 -2.30
C VAL A 408 -13.81 10.13 -3.50
N ARG A 409 -12.81 11.00 -3.23
CA ARG A 409 -12.17 11.87 -4.22
C ARG A 409 -10.68 11.55 -4.34
N PRO A 410 -10.10 11.73 -5.52
CA PRO A 410 -8.66 11.61 -5.70
C PRO A 410 -7.91 12.73 -4.97
N ARG A 411 -6.69 12.42 -4.56
CA ARG A 411 -5.73 13.41 -4.05
C ARG A 411 -5.20 14.32 -5.15
#